data_7d853b2ec8a6328f035b15b2f86bcdfc
#
_entry.id   7d853b2ec8a6328f035b15b2f86bcdfc
#
_cell.length_a   1.000
_cell.length_b   1.000
_cell.length_c   1.000
_cell.angle_alpha   90.00
_cell.angle_beta   90.00
_cell.angle_gamma   90.00
#
_symmetry.space_group_name_H-M   'P 1'
#
loop_
_entity.id
_entity.type
_entity.pdbx_description
1 polymer ?
#
loop_
_entity_poly.entity_id
_entity_poly.type
_entity_poly.pdbx_seq_one_letter_code
_entity_poly.pdbx_strand_id
1 'polypeptide(L)'
;MSNTERLESSSPQDPGRILATFADMDRDEVASIVEAAALAQRQWASAAPSERANALASAASRLEKAAGELTELGIWEVGKPRSEMAGEVARGVSILRYYAEEVFSPDGTTLPAADPRGLLLARRRPRGVIACITPWNFPVAIPLWKLAPALAYGNAAVLKPAPAATALAHRLVEILREDLPAGLLGLATGNAKPAQALIDLADAVTFTGSVRVGREIAARCGALAKPCQAEMGGQNPAIVLPDAELRAAA
;
A
#
# COMPACT_ATOMS: atom_id res chain seq x y z
N MET A 1 -21.72 25.18 -0.56
CA MET A 1 -20.58 24.76 0.27
C MET A 1 -20.85 23.32 0.69
N SER A 2 -20.19 22.34 0.09
CA SER A 2 -20.38 20.93 0.46
C SER A 2 -19.87 20.75 1.88
N ASN A 3 -20.72 20.24 2.76
CA ASN A 3 -20.34 19.84 4.12
C ASN A 3 -19.52 18.56 4.00
N THR A 4 -18.24 18.68 3.65
CA THR A 4 -17.34 17.52 3.55
C THR A 4 -17.20 16.94 4.94
N GLU A 5 -17.74 15.73 5.14
CA GLU A 5 -17.55 14.98 6.38
C GLU A 5 -16.06 14.89 6.67
N ARG A 6 -15.66 15.14 7.91
CA ARG A 6 -14.25 15.11 8.33
C ARG A 6 -13.96 13.82 9.04
N LEU A 7 -12.80 13.24 8.73
CA LEU A 7 -12.23 12.11 9.41
C LEU A 7 -11.17 12.61 10.41
N GLU A 8 -11.35 12.34 11.69
CA GLU A 8 -10.37 12.65 12.71
C GLU A 8 -9.53 11.40 13.02
N SER A 9 -8.22 11.56 12.94
CA SER A 9 -7.28 10.59 13.49
C SER A 9 -6.98 10.98 14.93
N SER A 10 -7.33 10.11 15.87
CA SER A 10 -7.15 10.33 17.31
C SER A 10 -6.34 9.20 17.94
N SER A 11 -5.73 9.47 19.10
CA SER A 11 -4.97 8.47 19.82
C SER A 11 -5.90 7.51 20.58
N PRO A 12 -5.72 6.18 20.50
CA PRO A 12 -6.44 5.24 21.32
C PRO A 12 -6.05 5.32 22.82
N GLN A 13 -4.88 5.89 23.13
CA GLN A 13 -4.39 6.09 24.51
C GLN A 13 -4.96 7.38 25.13
N ASP A 14 -5.35 8.33 24.30
CA ASP A 14 -5.96 9.61 24.70
C ASP A 14 -6.97 10.03 23.62
N PRO A 15 -8.23 9.56 23.70
CA PRO A 15 -9.23 9.83 22.65
C PRO A 15 -9.53 11.32 22.41
N GLY A 16 -9.22 12.18 23.38
CA GLY A 16 -9.33 13.63 23.23
C GLY A 16 -8.20 14.26 22.43
N ARG A 17 -7.12 13.52 22.20
CA ARG A 17 -5.96 13.98 21.42
C ARG A 17 -6.17 13.70 19.94
N ILE A 18 -6.61 14.70 19.20
CA ILE A 18 -6.68 14.66 17.74
C ILE A 18 -5.27 14.86 17.19
N LEU A 19 -4.81 13.92 16.38
CA LEU A 19 -3.48 13.95 15.74
C LEU A 19 -3.53 14.69 14.40
N ALA A 20 -4.59 14.45 13.62
CA ALA A 20 -4.82 15.10 12.34
C ALA A 20 -6.30 14.98 11.94
N THR A 21 -6.72 15.85 11.01
CA THR A 21 -8.06 15.82 10.42
C THR A 21 -7.95 15.76 8.91
N PHE A 22 -8.72 14.88 8.28
CA PHE A 22 -8.72 14.64 6.84
C PHE A 22 -10.14 14.79 6.27
N ALA A 23 -10.24 14.95 4.96
CA ALA A 23 -11.52 14.85 4.27
C ALA A 23 -11.98 13.37 4.18
N ASP A 24 -13.27 13.11 4.35
CA ASP A 24 -13.89 11.86 3.86
C ASP A 24 -14.22 12.09 2.39
N MET A 25 -13.25 11.72 1.52
CA MET A 25 -13.27 12.06 0.09
C MET A 25 -14.49 11.48 -0.61
N ASP A 26 -15.04 12.26 -1.49
CA ASP A 26 -16.10 11.81 -2.39
C ASP A 26 -15.55 11.11 -3.65
N ARG A 27 -16.44 10.70 -4.54
CA ARG A 27 -16.07 9.98 -5.78
C ARG A 27 -15.26 10.85 -6.73
N ASP A 28 -15.57 12.14 -6.83
CA ASP A 28 -14.93 13.05 -7.79
C ASP A 28 -13.52 13.41 -7.34
N GLU A 29 -13.32 13.59 -6.04
CA GLU A 29 -11.99 13.75 -5.44
C GLU A 29 -11.11 12.50 -5.68
N VAL A 30 -11.65 11.30 -5.48
CA VAL A 30 -10.94 10.05 -5.77
C VAL A 30 -10.67 9.90 -7.27
N ALA A 31 -11.62 10.28 -8.14
CA ALA A 31 -11.43 10.22 -9.59
C ALA A 31 -10.27 11.11 -10.04
N SER A 32 -10.19 12.34 -9.51
CA SER A 32 -9.08 13.26 -9.80
C SER A 32 -7.71 12.68 -9.44
N ILE A 33 -7.63 11.97 -8.30
CA ILE A 33 -6.39 11.30 -7.86
C ILE A 33 -6.04 10.14 -8.82
N VAL A 34 -7.02 9.33 -9.22
CA VAL A 34 -6.80 8.20 -10.13
C VAL A 34 -6.41 8.68 -11.52
N GLU A 35 -7.00 9.76 -12.03
CA GLU A 35 -6.64 10.37 -13.32
C GLU A 35 -5.21 10.89 -13.32
N ALA A 36 -4.80 11.61 -12.27
CA ALA A 36 -3.42 12.06 -12.11
C ALA A 36 -2.44 10.87 -12.05
N ALA A 37 -2.81 9.79 -11.34
CA ALA A 37 -2.03 8.58 -11.24
C ALA A 37 -1.91 7.86 -12.60
N ALA A 38 -2.97 7.81 -13.39
CA ALA A 38 -2.96 7.21 -14.72
C ALA A 38 -2.08 7.98 -15.71
N LEU A 39 -2.05 9.31 -15.63
CA LEU A 39 -1.15 10.14 -16.44
C LEU A 39 0.31 9.89 -16.09
N ALA A 40 0.66 9.93 -14.81
CA ALA A 40 2.03 9.69 -14.34
C ALA A 40 2.50 8.25 -14.65
N GLN A 41 1.60 7.28 -14.56
CA GLN A 41 1.86 5.87 -14.82
C GLN A 41 2.36 5.62 -16.25
N ARG A 42 1.86 6.32 -17.24
CA ARG A 42 2.27 6.12 -18.65
C ARG A 42 3.76 6.39 -18.86
N GLN A 43 4.30 7.44 -18.24
CA GLN A 43 5.72 7.74 -18.27
C GLN A 43 6.51 6.72 -17.43
N TRP A 44 6.02 6.42 -16.22
CA TRP A 44 6.67 5.49 -15.30
C TRP A 44 6.76 4.06 -15.85
N ALA A 45 5.77 3.61 -16.60
CA ALA A 45 5.77 2.31 -17.26
C ALA A 45 6.91 2.16 -18.30
N SER A 46 7.33 3.26 -18.89
CA SER A 46 8.44 3.30 -19.86
C SER A 46 9.78 3.71 -19.25
N ALA A 47 9.81 4.09 -17.97
CA ALA A 47 11.04 4.42 -17.25
C ALA A 47 12.00 3.22 -17.20
N ALA A 48 13.29 3.49 -17.29
CA ALA A 48 14.30 2.44 -17.19
C ALA A 48 14.22 1.72 -15.81
N PRO A 49 14.55 0.42 -15.75
CA PRO A 49 14.63 -0.28 -14.46
C PRO A 49 15.51 0.45 -13.44
N SER A 50 16.65 0.98 -13.87
CA SER A 50 17.56 1.76 -13.01
C SER A 50 16.93 3.03 -12.44
N GLU A 51 16.07 3.71 -13.18
CA GLU A 51 15.36 4.90 -12.70
C GLU A 51 14.38 4.51 -11.59
N ARG A 52 13.60 3.44 -11.79
CA ARG A 52 12.69 2.93 -10.77
C ARG A 52 13.42 2.41 -9.53
N ALA A 53 14.57 1.71 -9.73
CA ALA A 53 15.43 1.26 -8.65
C ALA A 53 15.93 2.43 -7.79
N ASN A 54 16.46 3.47 -8.44
CA ASN A 54 17.00 4.64 -7.75
C ASN A 54 15.92 5.37 -6.94
N ALA A 55 14.72 5.55 -7.50
CA ALA A 55 13.62 6.17 -6.76
C ALA A 55 13.23 5.37 -5.51
N LEU A 56 13.13 4.05 -5.60
CA LEU A 56 12.81 3.19 -4.45
C LEU A 56 13.95 3.17 -3.41
N ALA A 57 15.21 3.15 -3.83
CA ALA A 57 16.36 3.21 -2.93
C ALA A 57 16.45 4.55 -2.19
N SER A 58 16.18 5.66 -2.90
CA SER A 58 16.09 7.00 -2.30
C SER A 58 14.94 7.08 -1.30
N ALA A 59 13.76 6.60 -1.67
CA ALA A 59 12.60 6.52 -0.76
C ALA A 59 12.90 5.69 0.49
N ALA A 60 13.63 4.55 0.36
CA ALA A 60 14.09 3.76 1.51
C ALA A 60 15.00 4.57 2.44
N SER A 61 15.92 5.33 1.88
CA SER A 61 16.85 6.16 2.66
C SER A 61 16.15 7.32 3.38
N ARG A 62 15.12 7.92 2.76
CA ARG A 62 14.28 8.94 3.42
C ARG A 62 13.43 8.34 4.52
N LEU A 63 12.82 7.18 4.27
CA LEU A 63 12.03 6.46 5.28
C LEU A 63 12.88 6.12 6.50
N GLU A 64 14.12 5.67 6.29
CA GLU A 64 15.06 5.36 7.37
C GLU A 64 15.41 6.61 8.20
N LYS A 65 15.63 7.76 7.55
CA LYS A 65 15.87 9.04 8.24
C LYS A 65 14.65 9.50 9.04
N ALA A 66 13.43 9.21 8.57
CA ALA A 66 12.19 9.56 9.25
C ALA A 66 11.73 8.48 10.26
N ALA A 67 12.54 7.43 10.52
CA ALA A 67 12.10 6.28 11.32
C ALA A 67 11.67 6.66 12.74
N GLY A 68 12.38 7.60 13.40
CA GLY A 68 12.01 8.10 14.71
C GLY A 68 10.66 8.80 14.73
N GLU A 69 10.43 9.69 13.77
CA GLU A 69 9.16 10.42 13.60
C GLU A 69 7.98 9.46 13.37
N LEU A 70 8.13 8.53 12.44
CA LEU A 70 7.08 7.54 12.12
C LEU A 70 6.80 6.59 13.28
N THR A 71 7.84 6.23 14.05
CA THR A 71 7.68 5.41 15.26
C THR A 71 6.83 6.15 16.29
N GLU A 72 7.14 7.41 16.58
CA GLU A 72 6.35 8.22 17.53
C GLU A 72 4.91 8.40 17.06
N LEU A 73 4.71 8.73 15.79
CA LEU A 73 3.38 8.88 15.23
C LEU A 73 2.56 7.59 15.33
N GLY A 74 3.17 6.43 15.02
CA GLY A 74 2.51 5.14 15.12
C GLY A 74 2.17 4.72 16.54
N ILE A 75 3.00 5.07 17.54
CA ILE A 75 2.68 4.85 18.96
C ILE A 75 1.41 5.62 19.33
N TRP A 76 1.30 6.88 18.90
CA TRP A 76 0.15 7.71 19.23
C TRP A 76 -1.09 7.36 18.43
N GLU A 77 -0.98 7.06 17.14
CA GLU A 77 -2.14 6.85 16.27
C GLU A 77 -2.75 5.45 16.41
N VAL A 78 -1.94 4.40 16.46
CA VAL A 78 -2.44 3.02 16.51
C VAL A 78 -2.19 2.31 17.86
N GLY A 79 -1.55 2.98 18.81
CA GLY A 79 -1.29 2.41 20.13
C GLY A 79 -0.25 1.29 20.17
N LYS A 80 0.61 1.19 19.16
CA LYS A 80 1.59 0.12 19.03
C LYS A 80 2.77 0.31 19.97
N PRO A 81 3.31 -0.76 20.62
CA PRO A 81 4.53 -0.65 21.42
C PRO A 81 5.70 -0.11 20.60
N ARG A 82 6.55 0.71 21.25
CA ARG A 82 7.71 1.36 20.58
C ARG A 82 8.60 0.40 19.81
N SER A 83 8.97 -0.72 20.45
CA SER A 83 9.85 -1.73 19.83
C SER A 83 9.25 -2.35 18.58
N GLU A 84 7.94 -2.63 18.60
CA GLU A 84 7.22 -3.19 17.47
C GLU A 84 7.07 -2.17 16.34
N MET A 85 6.75 -0.91 16.68
CA MET A 85 6.60 0.14 15.67
C MET A 85 7.93 0.46 14.99
N ALA A 86 9.03 0.55 15.75
CA ALA A 86 10.36 0.73 15.21
C ALA A 86 10.79 -0.44 14.32
N GLY A 87 10.51 -1.68 14.73
CA GLY A 87 10.75 -2.87 13.93
C GLY A 87 9.93 -2.90 12.63
N GLU A 88 8.70 -2.39 12.69
CA GLU A 88 7.85 -2.28 11.50
C GLU A 88 8.38 -1.24 10.50
N VAL A 89 8.81 -0.07 10.96
CA VAL A 89 9.43 0.95 10.09
C VAL A 89 10.70 0.39 9.44
N ALA A 90 11.57 -0.29 10.21
CA ALA A 90 12.76 -0.94 9.67
C ALA A 90 12.42 -2.01 8.63
N ARG A 91 11.33 -2.77 8.82
CA ARG A 91 10.79 -3.70 7.83
C ARG A 91 10.37 -2.96 6.56
N GLY A 92 9.73 -1.81 6.69
CA GLY A 92 9.33 -0.96 5.57
C GLY A 92 10.52 -0.53 4.71
N VAL A 93 11.61 -0.09 5.35
CA VAL A 93 12.88 0.23 4.67
C VAL A 93 13.42 -0.98 3.90
N SER A 94 13.42 -2.16 4.53
CA SER A 94 13.90 -3.40 3.92
C SER A 94 13.06 -3.79 2.69
N ILE A 95 11.73 -3.61 2.73
CA ILE A 95 10.83 -3.86 1.61
C ILE A 95 11.17 -2.95 0.42
N LEU A 96 11.36 -1.67 0.64
CA LEU A 96 11.73 -0.73 -0.43
C LEU A 96 13.09 -1.08 -1.04
N ARG A 97 14.10 -1.43 -0.23
CA ARG A 97 15.42 -1.87 -0.71
C ARG A 97 15.32 -3.16 -1.52
N TYR A 98 14.56 -4.13 -1.05
CA TYR A 98 14.32 -5.38 -1.78
C TYR A 98 13.75 -5.11 -3.18
N TYR A 99 12.70 -4.29 -3.29
CA TYR A 99 12.10 -3.98 -4.57
C TYR A 99 12.94 -3.03 -5.44
N ALA A 100 13.83 -2.24 -4.87
CA ALA A 100 14.80 -1.47 -5.64
C ALA A 100 15.79 -2.39 -6.39
N GLU A 101 16.10 -3.56 -5.85
CA GLU A 101 16.94 -4.57 -6.50
C GLU A 101 16.09 -5.47 -7.42
N GLU A 102 14.87 -5.83 -7.01
CA GLU A 102 13.99 -6.75 -7.72
C GLU A 102 13.54 -6.22 -9.10
N VAL A 103 13.60 -4.92 -9.35
CA VAL A 103 13.30 -4.34 -10.66
C VAL A 103 14.21 -4.87 -11.78
N PHE A 104 15.37 -5.42 -11.45
CA PHE A 104 16.31 -6.02 -12.40
C PHE A 104 16.06 -7.52 -12.66
N SER A 105 15.13 -8.12 -11.95
CA SER A 105 14.71 -9.50 -12.23
C SER A 105 14.08 -9.63 -13.62
N PRO A 106 14.23 -10.79 -14.28
CA PRO A 106 13.69 -11.00 -15.62
C PRO A 106 12.18 -10.70 -15.71
N ASP A 107 11.78 -9.85 -16.64
CA ASP A 107 10.39 -9.44 -16.86
C ASP A 107 9.60 -10.41 -17.75
N GLY A 108 10.22 -11.49 -18.18
CA GLY A 108 9.59 -12.47 -19.06
C GLY A 108 10.40 -13.75 -19.24
N THR A 109 9.94 -14.57 -20.17
CA THR A 109 10.58 -15.83 -20.53
C THR A 109 10.47 -16.10 -22.02
N THR A 110 11.46 -16.81 -22.58
CA THR A 110 11.42 -17.35 -23.92
C THR A 110 10.86 -18.77 -23.86
N LEU A 111 9.95 -19.11 -24.75
CA LEU A 111 9.27 -20.39 -24.81
C LEU A 111 9.62 -21.10 -26.13
N PRO A 112 9.63 -22.46 -26.18
CA PRO A 112 9.76 -23.21 -27.43
C PRO A 112 8.63 -22.86 -28.40
N ALA A 113 8.98 -22.47 -29.61
CA ALA A 113 8.00 -22.25 -30.68
C ALA A 113 7.79 -23.55 -31.49
N ALA A 114 6.56 -23.77 -31.96
CA ALA A 114 6.26 -24.93 -32.82
C ALA A 114 6.95 -24.81 -34.19
N ASP A 115 7.11 -23.61 -34.75
CA ASP A 115 7.92 -23.31 -35.92
C ASP A 115 9.34 -22.95 -35.43
N PRO A 116 10.40 -23.70 -35.86
CA PRO A 116 11.78 -23.41 -35.44
C PRO A 116 12.30 -22.04 -35.91
N ARG A 117 11.62 -21.39 -36.84
CA ARG A 117 11.92 -20.00 -37.27
C ARG A 117 11.21 -18.95 -36.42
N GLY A 118 10.29 -19.36 -35.55
CA GLY A 118 9.50 -18.49 -34.69
C GLY A 118 10.23 -18.18 -33.39
N LEU A 119 10.06 -16.93 -32.91
CA LEU A 119 10.43 -16.52 -31.55
C LEU A 119 9.15 -16.38 -30.71
N LEU A 120 9.00 -17.21 -29.69
CA LEU A 120 7.89 -17.10 -28.74
C LEU A 120 8.42 -16.62 -27.38
N LEU A 121 7.88 -15.48 -26.96
CA LEU A 121 8.24 -14.90 -25.67
C LEU A 121 6.99 -14.41 -24.92
N ALA A 122 7.01 -14.52 -23.60
CA ALA A 122 6.04 -13.90 -22.72
C ALA A 122 6.71 -12.78 -21.91
N ARG A 123 6.08 -11.62 -21.81
CA ARG A 123 6.57 -10.51 -21.01
C ARG A 123 5.50 -10.00 -20.06
N ARG A 124 5.92 -9.65 -18.84
CA ARG A 124 5.06 -8.96 -17.88
C ARG A 124 4.91 -7.50 -18.27
N ARG A 125 3.74 -6.94 -18.03
CA ARG A 125 3.41 -5.53 -18.30
C ARG A 125 2.77 -4.92 -17.06
N PRO A 126 3.02 -3.62 -16.78
CA PRO A 126 2.25 -2.89 -15.78
C PRO A 126 0.76 -2.98 -16.05
N ARG A 127 -0.04 -3.00 -15.00
CA ARG A 127 -1.51 -3.02 -15.09
C ARG A 127 -2.11 -1.63 -15.26
N GLY A 128 -1.46 -0.61 -14.70
CA GLY A 128 -1.99 0.75 -14.66
C GLY A 128 -1.99 1.30 -13.24
N VAL A 129 -3.12 1.78 -12.76
CA VAL A 129 -3.32 2.30 -11.40
C VAL A 129 -3.77 1.19 -10.46
N ILE A 130 -3.03 0.98 -9.38
CA ILE A 130 -3.33 -0.04 -8.37
C ILE A 130 -3.99 0.62 -7.15
N ALA A 131 -5.20 0.18 -6.80
CA ALA A 131 -5.82 0.49 -5.53
C ALA A 131 -5.18 -0.32 -4.40
N CYS A 132 -4.53 0.34 -3.44
CA CYS A 132 -3.91 -0.28 -2.28
C CYS A 132 -4.75 0.02 -1.04
N ILE A 133 -5.58 -0.93 -0.58
CA ILE A 133 -6.46 -0.76 0.58
C ILE A 133 -5.87 -1.53 1.74
N THR A 134 -5.59 -0.83 2.86
CA THR A 134 -4.77 -1.38 3.95
C THR A 134 -5.44 -1.24 5.33
N PRO A 135 -5.18 -2.17 6.25
CA PRO A 135 -5.66 -2.10 7.64
C PRO A 135 -4.80 -1.15 8.48
N TRP A 136 -5.12 -1.09 9.77
CA TRP A 136 -4.46 -0.22 10.75
C TRP A 136 -3.35 -0.91 11.57
N ASN A 137 -3.34 -2.26 11.63
CA ASN A 137 -2.46 -3.00 12.55
C ASN A 137 -0.97 -3.04 12.14
N PHE A 138 -0.69 -2.90 10.85
CA PHE A 138 0.67 -2.74 10.30
C PHE A 138 0.67 -1.56 9.31
N PRO A 139 0.58 -0.32 9.83
CA PRO A 139 0.28 0.88 9.02
C PRO A 139 1.45 1.37 8.15
N VAL A 140 2.64 0.81 8.31
CA VAL A 140 3.81 1.09 7.45
C VAL A 140 4.13 -0.11 6.57
N ALA A 141 4.27 -1.30 7.15
CA ALA A 141 4.73 -2.48 6.41
C ALA A 141 3.70 -2.96 5.38
N ILE A 142 2.40 -3.05 5.74
CA ILE A 142 1.38 -3.51 4.78
C ILE A 142 1.20 -2.55 3.61
N PRO A 143 1.11 -1.22 3.79
CA PRO A 143 1.17 -0.30 2.66
C PRO A 143 2.38 -0.53 1.77
N LEU A 144 3.58 -0.66 2.32
CA LEU A 144 4.80 -0.83 1.54
C LEU A 144 4.89 -2.19 0.82
N TRP A 145 4.33 -3.27 1.36
CA TRP A 145 4.20 -4.55 0.64
C TRP A 145 3.32 -4.46 -0.61
N LYS A 146 2.49 -3.42 -0.72
CA LYS A 146 1.64 -3.15 -1.87
C LYS A 146 2.23 -2.08 -2.79
N LEU A 147 2.70 -0.99 -2.21
CA LEU A 147 3.22 0.16 -2.94
C LEU A 147 4.56 -0.16 -3.63
N ALA A 148 5.50 -0.79 -2.91
CA ALA A 148 6.83 -1.05 -3.45
C ALA A 148 6.79 -1.95 -4.72
N PRO A 149 6.12 -3.12 -4.73
CA PRO A 149 5.99 -3.90 -5.96
C PRO A 149 5.20 -3.18 -7.06
N ALA A 150 4.13 -2.45 -6.71
CA ALA A 150 3.38 -1.71 -7.72
C ALA A 150 4.29 -0.72 -8.46
N LEU A 151 5.04 0.10 -7.72
CA LEU A 151 5.96 1.10 -8.26
C LEU A 151 7.16 0.46 -8.97
N ALA A 152 7.75 -0.58 -8.42
CA ALA A 152 8.89 -1.30 -9.01
C ALA A 152 8.59 -1.81 -10.41
N TYR A 153 7.38 -2.32 -10.63
CA TYR A 153 6.97 -2.88 -11.91
C TYR A 153 6.20 -1.91 -12.81
N GLY A 154 6.37 -0.59 -12.59
CA GLY A 154 5.89 0.45 -13.50
C GLY A 154 4.40 0.79 -13.38
N ASN A 155 3.73 0.41 -12.29
CA ASN A 155 2.37 0.85 -12.00
C ASN A 155 2.38 2.16 -11.21
N ALA A 156 1.26 2.89 -11.26
CA ALA A 156 0.92 3.88 -10.26
C ALA A 156 0.14 3.22 -9.12
N ALA A 157 0.09 3.88 -7.97
CA ALA A 157 -0.65 3.38 -6.83
C ALA A 157 -1.44 4.49 -6.14
N VAL A 158 -2.63 4.15 -5.65
CA VAL A 158 -3.41 5.00 -4.74
C VAL A 158 -3.63 4.25 -3.45
N LEU A 159 -3.06 4.77 -2.36
CA LEU A 159 -3.22 4.20 -1.03
C LEU A 159 -4.52 4.69 -0.40
N LYS A 160 -5.32 3.76 0.10
CA LYS A 160 -6.48 4.03 0.96
C LYS A 160 -6.26 3.33 2.30
N PRO A 161 -5.75 4.03 3.31
CA PRO A 161 -5.53 3.47 4.64
C PRO A 161 -6.85 3.26 5.40
N ALA A 162 -6.80 2.46 6.46
CA ALA A 162 -7.87 2.45 7.45
C ALA A 162 -7.98 3.83 8.12
N PRO A 163 -9.19 4.28 8.53
CA PRO A 163 -9.39 5.55 9.23
C PRO A 163 -8.45 5.74 10.42
N ALA A 164 -8.24 4.68 11.21
CA ALA A 164 -7.40 4.68 12.42
C ALA A 164 -5.87 4.72 12.15
N ALA A 165 -5.44 4.85 10.89
CA ALA A 165 -4.03 4.90 10.50
C ALA A 165 -3.79 5.93 9.38
N THR A 166 -4.63 6.96 9.31
CA THR A 166 -4.61 7.92 8.19
C THR A 166 -3.49 8.93 8.33
N ALA A 167 -3.16 9.41 9.54
CA ALA A 167 -2.07 10.36 9.75
C ALA A 167 -0.71 9.74 9.43
N LEU A 168 -0.48 8.53 9.88
CA LEU A 168 0.75 7.80 9.57
C LEU A 168 0.88 7.49 8.08
N ALA A 169 -0.21 7.06 7.44
CA ALA A 169 -0.24 6.82 6.00
C ALA A 169 -0.03 8.09 5.18
N HIS A 170 -0.59 9.22 5.62
CA HIS A 170 -0.35 10.53 5.00
C HIS A 170 1.14 10.87 5.03
N ARG A 171 1.75 10.78 6.22
CA ARG A 171 3.18 11.06 6.37
C ARG A 171 4.07 10.12 5.57
N LEU A 172 3.73 8.83 5.55
CA LEU A 172 4.43 7.84 4.72
C LEU A 172 4.38 8.23 3.23
N VAL A 173 3.21 8.58 2.73
CA VAL A 173 3.02 8.98 1.32
C VAL A 173 3.78 10.26 0.99
N GLU A 174 3.82 11.25 1.90
CA GLU A 174 4.64 12.46 1.72
C GLU A 174 6.12 12.11 1.52
N ILE A 175 6.68 11.26 2.40
CA ILE A 175 8.09 10.83 2.34
C ILE A 175 8.38 10.13 1.00
N LEU A 176 7.51 9.23 0.57
CA LEU A 176 7.71 8.46 -0.67
C LEU A 176 7.59 9.33 -1.92
N ARG A 177 6.70 10.32 -1.93
CA ARG A 177 6.45 11.19 -3.10
C ARG A 177 7.64 12.04 -3.49
N GLU A 178 8.54 12.33 -2.58
CA GLU A 178 9.71 13.19 -2.84
C GLU A 178 10.64 12.62 -3.94
N ASP A 179 10.66 11.30 -4.09
CA ASP A 179 11.51 10.60 -5.06
C ASP A 179 10.72 10.06 -6.28
N LEU A 180 9.41 10.32 -6.35
CA LEU A 180 8.52 9.80 -7.38
C LEU A 180 7.99 10.92 -8.28
N PRO A 181 7.69 10.63 -9.55
CA PRO A 181 6.99 11.57 -10.41
C PRO A 181 5.68 12.06 -9.78
N ALA A 182 5.37 13.34 -9.98
CA ALA A 182 4.15 13.93 -9.46
C ALA A 182 2.90 13.15 -9.92
N GLY A 183 2.02 12.84 -9.01
CA GLY A 183 0.80 12.09 -9.24
C GLY A 183 0.95 10.56 -9.21
N LEU A 184 2.16 9.99 -9.35
CA LEU A 184 2.36 8.54 -9.45
C LEU A 184 1.87 7.77 -8.20
N LEU A 185 2.00 8.35 -7.02
CA LEU A 185 1.49 7.82 -5.77
C LEU A 185 0.39 8.72 -5.23
N GLY A 186 -0.84 8.23 -5.16
CA GLY A 186 -2.00 8.91 -4.60
C GLY A 186 -2.29 8.49 -3.15
N LEU A 187 -3.07 9.32 -2.44
CA LEU A 187 -3.65 8.98 -1.14
C LEU A 187 -5.13 9.35 -1.18
N ALA A 188 -6.00 8.38 -0.92
CA ALA A 188 -7.43 8.57 -0.75
C ALA A 188 -7.78 8.41 0.74
N THR A 189 -8.30 9.45 1.37
CA THR A 189 -8.67 9.45 2.80
C THR A 189 -10.17 9.30 2.97
N GLY A 190 -10.60 8.75 4.09
CA GLY A 190 -12.00 8.61 4.45
C GLY A 190 -12.42 7.19 4.80
N ASN A 191 -13.73 6.98 4.93
CA ASN A 191 -14.34 5.74 5.36
C ASN A 191 -14.55 4.73 4.19
N ALA A 192 -15.76 4.23 3.99
CA ALA A 192 -16.06 3.22 2.97
C ALA A 192 -16.26 3.84 1.57
N LYS A 193 -16.81 5.06 1.47
CA LYS A 193 -17.14 5.70 0.20
C LYS A 193 -15.94 5.86 -0.74
N PRO A 194 -14.80 6.46 -0.29
CA PRO A 194 -13.61 6.58 -1.14
C PRO A 194 -12.99 5.21 -1.50
N ALA A 195 -13.12 4.19 -0.63
CA ALA A 195 -12.66 2.85 -0.97
C ALA A 195 -13.47 2.24 -2.12
N GLN A 196 -14.80 2.37 -2.09
CA GLN A 196 -15.69 1.91 -3.15
C GLN A 196 -15.42 2.63 -4.48
N ALA A 197 -15.27 3.96 -4.43
CA ALA A 197 -14.90 4.75 -5.60
C ALA A 197 -13.57 4.29 -6.19
N LEU A 198 -12.56 4.09 -5.35
CA LEU A 198 -11.23 3.65 -5.77
C LEU A 198 -11.24 2.25 -6.41
N ILE A 199 -12.02 1.29 -5.87
CA ILE A 199 -12.22 -0.04 -6.46
C ILE A 199 -12.82 0.06 -7.87
N ASP A 200 -13.78 0.95 -8.04
CA ASP A 200 -14.45 1.15 -9.33
C ASP A 200 -13.53 1.79 -10.38
N LEU A 201 -12.64 2.69 -9.98
CA LEU A 201 -11.85 3.54 -10.87
C LEU A 201 -10.47 2.96 -11.21
N ALA A 202 -9.83 2.25 -10.27
CA ALA A 202 -8.51 1.67 -10.49
C ALA A 202 -8.52 0.47 -11.44
N ASP A 203 -7.37 0.11 -12.01
CA ASP A 203 -7.20 -1.02 -12.94
C ASP A 203 -7.07 -2.38 -12.23
N ALA A 204 -6.57 -2.38 -11.01
CA ALA A 204 -6.48 -3.56 -10.15
C ALA A 204 -6.55 -3.17 -8.67
N VAL A 205 -6.88 -4.13 -7.82
CA VAL A 205 -7.04 -3.91 -6.38
C VAL A 205 -6.15 -4.87 -5.60
N THR A 206 -5.43 -4.35 -4.61
CA THR A 206 -4.77 -5.13 -3.58
C THR A 206 -5.28 -4.70 -2.22
N PHE A 207 -5.87 -5.63 -1.50
CA PHE A 207 -6.53 -5.45 -0.21
C PHE A 207 -5.85 -6.27 0.88
N THR A 208 -5.78 -5.73 2.09
CA THR A 208 -5.54 -6.49 3.32
C THR A 208 -6.52 -6.02 4.39
N GLY A 209 -7.22 -6.96 5.04
CA GLY A 209 -8.18 -6.63 6.07
C GLY A 209 -9.08 -7.80 6.48
N SER A 210 -10.31 -7.49 6.94
CA SER A 210 -11.24 -8.51 7.39
C SER A 210 -11.78 -9.38 6.25
N VAL A 211 -12.10 -10.65 6.56
CA VAL A 211 -12.67 -11.61 5.60
C VAL A 211 -13.97 -11.08 4.97
N ARG A 212 -14.83 -10.44 5.77
CA ARG A 212 -16.09 -9.89 5.27
C ARG A 212 -15.86 -8.84 4.18
N VAL A 213 -15.02 -7.83 4.46
CA VAL A 213 -14.72 -6.76 3.51
C VAL A 213 -13.96 -7.29 2.29
N GLY A 214 -13.00 -8.20 2.49
CA GLY A 214 -12.24 -8.79 1.39
C GLY A 214 -13.13 -9.57 0.40
N ARG A 215 -14.14 -10.30 0.89
CA ARG A 215 -15.11 -10.98 0.04
C ARG A 215 -15.98 -10.00 -0.75
N GLU A 216 -16.43 -8.91 -0.14
CA GLU A 216 -17.19 -7.85 -0.81
C GLU A 216 -16.38 -7.21 -1.94
N ILE A 217 -15.09 -6.89 -1.66
CA ILE A 217 -14.16 -6.33 -2.65
C ILE A 217 -13.91 -7.32 -3.79
N ALA A 218 -13.62 -8.59 -3.47
CA ALA A 218 -13.37 -9.61 -4.48
C ALA A 218 -14.59 -9.83 -5.39
N ALA A 219 -15.79 -9.85 -4.83
CA ALA A 219 -17.05 -9.93 -5.60
C ALA A 219 -17.22 -8.72 -6.53
N ARG A 220 -16.94 -7.50 -6.03
CA ARG A 220 -17.01 -6.28 -6.82
C ARG A 220 -15.97 -6.29 -7.96
N CYS A 221 -14.74 -6.66 -7.68
CA CYS A 221 -13.69 -6.79 -8.69
C CYS A 221 -14.05 -7.84 -9.75
N GLY A 222 -14.59 -8.98 -9.33
CA GLY A 222 -15.08 -10.02 -10.26
C GLY A 222 -16.17 -9.51 -11.19
N ALA A 223 -17.15 -8.76 -10.68
CA ALA A 223 -18.20 -8.14 -11.49
C ALA A 223 -17.66 -7.11 -12.50
N LEU A 224 -16.53 -6.48 -12.19
CA LEU A 224 -15.84 -5.49 -13.06
C LEU A 224 -14.75 -6.13 -13.93
N ALA A 225 -14.55 -7.44 -13.88
CA ALA A 225 -13.46 -8.17 -14.53
C ALA A 225 -12.06 -7.61 -14.21
N LYS A 226 -11.85 -7.10 -12.98
CA LYS A 226 -10.60 -6.52 -12.50
C LYS A 226 -9.79 -7.52 -11.68
N PRO A 227 -8.44 -7.57 -11.82
CA PRO A 227 -7.60 -8.33 -10.93
C PRO A 227 -7.73 -7.87 -9.48
N CYS A 228 -7.84 -8.83 -8.56
CA CYS A 228 -7.94 -8.57 -7.13
C CYS A 228 -7.01 -9.52 -6.38
N GLN A 229 -6.12 -8.96 -5.55
CA GLN A 229 -5.39 -9.68 -4.53
C GLN A 229 -6.02 -9.33 -3.18
N ALA A 230 -6.52 -10.30 -2.44
CA ALA A 230 -7.15 -10.08 -1.15
C ALA A 230 -6.47 -10.96 -0.08
N GLU A 231 -5.72 -10.30 0.81
CA GLU A 231 -5.14 -10.91 2.00
C GLU A 231 -6.10 -10.69 3.18
N MET A 232 -6.52 -11.79 3.79
CA MET A 232 -7.56 -11.77 4.82
C MET A 232 -7.13 -12.55 6.06
N GLY A 233 -7.86 -12.38 7.15
CA GLY A 233 -7.61 -13.11 8.39
C GLY A 233 -7.71 -14.62 8.21
N GLY A 234 -6.86 -15.34 8.93
CA GLY A 234 -6.86 -16.78 9.07
C GLY A 234 -7.06 -17.21 10.53
N GLN A 235 -6.98 -18.51 10.78
CA GLN A 235 -7.08 -19.11 12.11
C GLN A 235 -5.81 -19.94 12.36
N ASN A 236 -4.78 -19.29 12.92
CA ASN A 236 -3.58 -19.98 13.38
C ASN A 236 -3.76 -20.40 14.84
N PRO A 237 -3.79 -21.70 15.19
CA PRO A 237 -3.89 -22.13 16.56
C PRO A 237 -2.56 -21.90 17.29
N ALA A 238 -2.63 -21.37 18.51
CA ALA A 238 -1.54 -21.40 19.48
C ALA A 238 -1.89 -22.45 20.55
N ILE A 239 -1.09 -23.50 20.66
CA ILE A 239 -1.33 -24.60 21.61
C ILE A 239 -0.31 -24.50 22.75
N VAL A 240 -0.79 -24.18 23.94
CA VAL A 240 0.02 -24.13 25.15
C VAL A 240 -0.15 -25.48 25.91
N LEU A 241 0.94 -26.23 25.97
CA LEU A 241 0.96 -27.52 26.64
C LEU A 241 1.00 -27.34 28.19
N PRO A 242 0.59 -28.36 29.01
CA PRO A 242 0.57 -28.25 30.46
C PRO A 242 1.93 -28.00 31.13
N ASP A 243 3.03 -28.34 30.44
CA ASP A 243 4.42 -28.19 30.89
C ASP A 243 5.10 -26.91 30.31
N ALA A 244 4.37 -26.07 29.62
CA ALA A 244 4.92 -24.83 29.05
C ALA A 244 5.22 -23.81 30.17
N GLU A 245 6.29 -23.02 29.97
CA GLU A 245 6.56 -21.84 30.80
C GLU A 245 5.55 -20.73 30.42
N LEU A 246 4.55 -20.53 31.28
CA LEU A 246 3.40 -19.68 30.99
C LEU A 246 3.75 -18.22 30.78
N ARG A 247 4.82 -17.69 31.44
CA ARG A 247 5.26 -16.31 31.22
C ARG A 247 5.90 -16.10 29.84
N ALA A 248 6.53 -17.14 29.29
CA ALA A 248 7.10 -17.09 27.95
C ALA A 248 6.05 -17.37 26.88
N ALA A 249 4.94 -18.03 27.23
CA ALA A 249 3.85 -18.36 26.30
C ALA A 249 2.79 -17.25 26.19
N ALA A 250 2.72 -16.33 27.17
CA ALA A 250 1.81 -15.19 27.19
C ALA A 250 2.44 -13.95 26.53
#